data_5fe424ea5cc5c6b58cd71c00b40ac3d4
#
_entry.id   5fe424ea5cc5c6b58cd71c00b40ac3d4
#
_cell.length_a   1.000
_cell.length_b   1.000
_cell.length_c   1.000
_cell.angle_alpha   90.00
_cell.angle_beta   90.00
_cell.angle_gamma   90.00
#
_symmetry.space_group_name_H-M   'P 1'
#
loop_
_entity.id
_entity.type
_entity.pdbx_description
1 polymer ?
#
loop_
_entity_poly.entity_id
_entity_poly.type
_entity_poly.pdbx_seq_one_letter_code
_entity_poly.pdbx_strand_id
1 'polypeptide(L)'
;MSRIIVAIPKRETGIQIRNLLVRNGFDVIGVCTSGVQILNYADVLEEGIVICSCQLKDMVYGELRADLPQSFEMLVLTTGRHPVEETAHIRTLSLPLKVQELLEQVRAMEEMFEWQRRKRRGRKSERNERQNQIISRAKAQLMEKEEISEAEAHRYLQKYSMESGNSLTETAQMILEMMDERPSEKIKEKREEPQMKFTKNARIRKRLCLCKLSEGKSRISFGNGTKSQ
;
A
#
# COMPACT_ATOMS: atom_id res chain seq x y z
N MET A 1 18.27 -8.05 -4.29
CA MET A 1 18.99 -7.29 -5.34
C MET A 1 17.97 -6.46 -6.08
N SER A 2 18.30 -5.18 -6.29
CA SER A 2 17.43 -4.26 -7.02
C SER A 2 17.63 -4.45 -8.52
N ARG A 3 16.54 -4.39 -9.28
CA ARG A 3 16.59 -4.53 -10.74
C ARG A 3 17.02 -3.20 -11.35
N ILE A 4 18.05 -3.23 -12.21
CA ILE A 4 18.63 -2.03 -12.81
C ILE A 4 18.28 -1.98 -14.30
N ILE A 5 17.84 -0.81 -14.77
CA ILE A 5 17.63 -0.49 -16.17
C ILE A 5 18.61 0.60 -16.58
N VAL A 6 19.36 0.37 -17.65
CA VAL A 6 20.30 1.36 -18.19
C VAL A 6 19.72 1.99 -19.44
N ALA A 7 19.59 3.32 -19.46
CA ALA A 7 19.01 4.06 -20.57
C ALA A 7 19.89 5.18 -21.07
N ILE A 8 20.63 4.90 -22.13
CA ILE A 8 21.58 5.84 -22.74
C ILE A 8 21.30 5.97 -24.24
N PRO A 9 21.27 7.21 -24.80
CA PRO A 9 20.99 7.43 -26.22
C PRO A 9 21.90 6.66 -27.17
N LYS A 10 23.17 6.49 -26.79
CA LYS A 10 24.13 5.65 -27.50
C LYS A 10 24.12 4.24 -26.93
N ARG A 11 23.56 3.29 -27.69
CA ARG A 11 23.41 1.89 -27.26
C ARG A 11 24.73 1.23 -26.83
N GLU A 12 25.83 1.54 -27.53
CA GLU A 12 27.16 1.00 -27.22
C GLU A 12 27.62 1.39 -25.82
N THR A 13 27.46 2.67 -25.44
CA THR A 13 27.78 3.18 -24.11
C THR A 13 26.87 2.52 -23.06
N GLY A 14 25.59 2.34 -23.36
CA GLY A 14 24.67 1.65 -22.48
C GLY A 14 25.09 0.20 -22.22
N ILE A 15 25.53 -0.53 -23.26
CA ILE A 15 26.06 -1.90 -23.14
C ILE A 15 27.35 -1.93 -22.30
N GLN A 16 28.25 -0.95 -22.45
CA GLN A 16 29.47 -0.86 -21.65
C GLN A 16 29.14 -0.67 -20.16
N ILE A 17 28.22 0.23 -19.84
CA ILE A 17 27.74 0.46 -18.45
C ILE A 17 27.08 -0.82 -17.91
N ARG A 18 26.21 -1.45 -18.67
CA ARG A 18 25.59 -2.73 -18.29
C ARG A 18 26.65 -3.78 -17.96
N ASN A 19 27.62 -3.99 -18.86
CA ASN A 19 28.65 -5.02 -18.67
C ASN A 19 29.50 -4.73 -17.44
N LEU A 20 29.80 -3.45 -17.18
CA LEU A 20 30.49 -3.02 -15.98
C LEU A 20 29.69 -3.38 -14.71
N LEU A 21 28.42 -3.07 -14.68
CA LEU A 21 27.54 -3.34 -13.54
C LEU A 21 27.39 -4.84 -13.30
N VAL A 22 27.13 -5.62 -14.36
CA VAL A 22 26.97 -7.08 -14.27
C VAL A 22 28.26 -7.74 -13.75
N ARG A 23 29.45 -7.30 -14.19
CA ARG A 23 30.75 -7.80 -13.68
C ARG A 23 30.95 -7.51 -12.19
N ASN A 24 30.30 -6.49 -11.67
CA ASN A 24 30.36 -6.11 -10.24
C ASN A 24 29.19 -6.67 -9.42
N GLY A 25 28.40 -7.61 -9.98
CA GLY A 25 27.38 -8.34 -9.28
C GLY A 25 25.99 -7.69 -9.24
N PHE A 26 25.76 -6.65 -10.06
CA PHE A 26 24.44 -5.99 -10.14
C PHE A 26 23.53 -6.68 -11.16
N ASP A 27 22.23 -6.72 -10.86
CA ASP A 27 21.20 -7.30 -11.75
C ASP A 27 20.69 -6.26 -12.74
N VAL A 28 21.24 -6.25 -13.97
CA VAL A 28 20.82 -5.34 -15.03
C VAL A 28 19.90 -6.04 -16.01
N ILE A 29 18.63 -5.68 -16.01
CA ILE A 29 17.58 -6.32 -16.79
C ILE A 29 17.65 -5.94 -18.27
N GLY A 30 17.93 -4.66 -18.57
CA GLY A 30 17.89 -4.19 -19.94
C GLY A 30 18.72 -2.93 -20.21
N VAL A 31 18.99 -2.74 -21.50
CA VAL A 31 19.60 -1.51 -22.03
C VAL A 31 18.60 -0.87 -22.99
N CYS A 32 18.17 0.33 -22.66
CA CYS A 32 17.21 1.16 -23.41
C CYS A 32 17.92 2.32 -24.08
N THR A 33 17.28 2.90 -25.08
CA THR A 33 17.73 4.14 -25.74
C THR A 33 16.66 5.24 -25.70
N SER A 34 15.47 4.92 -25.20
CA SER A 34 14.31 5.80 -25.12
C SER A 34 13.59 5.66 -23.78
N GLY A 35 12.87 6.69 -23.37
CA GLY A 35 12.11 6.68 -22.13
C GLY A 35 10.91 5.74 -22.18
N VAL A 36 10.22 5.66 -23.32
CA VAL A 36 9.11 4.71 -23.51
C VAL A 36 9.53 3.27 -23.25
N GLN A 37 10.76 2.87 -23.63
CA GLN A 37 11.26 1.54 -23.30
C GLN A 37 11.43 1.33 -21.80
N ILE A 38 11.84 2.35 -21.06
CA ILE A 38 11.95 2.30 -19.59
C ILE A 38 10.57 2.12 -18.97
N LEU A 39 9.58 2.89 -19.40
CA LEU A 39 8.21 2.83 -18.89
C LEU A 39 7.60 1.43 -19.11
N ASN A 40 7.82 0.82 -20.27
CA ASN A 40 7.40 -0.56 -20.54
C ASN A 40 8.04 -1.57 -19.57
N TYR A 41 9.29 -1.37 -19.15
CA TYR A 41 9.90 -2.19 -18.11
C TYR A 41 9.30 -1.88 -16.73
N ALA A 42 9.02 -0.60 -16.44
CA ALA A 42 8.46 -0.18 -15.16
C ALA A 42 7.04 -0.73 -14.92
N ASP A 43 6.25 -0.91 -15.99
CA ASP A 43 4.92 -1.51 -15.91
C ASP A 43 4.96 -2.99 -15.47
N VAL A 44 6.05 -3.69 -15.81
CA VAL A 44 6.23 -5.11 -15.44
C VAL A 44 6.93 -5.25 -14.09
N LEU A 45 7.73 -4.25 -13.71
CA LEU A 45 8.53 -4.25 -12.51
C LEU A 45 7.86 -3.41 -11.42
N GLU A 46 7.72 -3.97 -10.23
CA GLU A 46 7.15 -3.24 -9.09
C GLU A 46 8.07 -2.11 -8.59
N GLU A 47 9.40 -2.28 -8.71
CA GLU A 47 10.42 -1.34 -8.23
C GLU A 47 11.76 -1.57 -8.95
N GLY A 48 12.59 -0.54 -9.01
CA GLY A 48 13.91 -0.65 -9.65
C GLY A 48 14.73 0.62 -9.63
N ILE A 49 15.96 0.53 -10.16
CA ILE A 49 16.88 1.65 -10.34
C ILE A 49 17.01 1.92 -11.85
N VAL A 50 16.79 3.15 -12.25
CA VAL A 50 16.97 3.61 -13.62
C VAL A 50 18.23 4.46 -13.71
N ILE A 51 19.22 4.02 -14.49
CA ILE A 51 20.42 4.80 -14.79
C ILE A 51 20.21 5.41 -16.18
N CYS A 52 20.02 6.71 -16.28
CA CYS A 52 19.73 7.37 -17.55
C CYS A 52 20.61 8.60 -17.82
N SER A 53 20.67 9.01 -19.09
CA SER A 53 21.21 10.29 -19.47
C SER A 53 20.19 11.40 -19.21
N CYS A 54 20.65 12.65 -18.96
CA CYS A 54 19.79 13.82 -18.83
C CYS A 54 18.76 13.95 -19.97
N GLN A 55 19.17 13.59 -21.17
CA GLN A 55 18.35 13.64 -22.37
C GLN A 55 18.38 12.26 -23.04
N LEU A 56 17.22 11.66 -23.25
CA LEU A 56 17.00 10.48 -24.05
C LEU A 56 16.60 10.88 -25.47
N LYS A 57 16.29 9.93 -26.32
CA LYS A 57 15.91 10.22 -27.72
C LYS A 57 14.53 10.86 -27.84
N ASP A 58 13.64 10.52 -26.94
CA ASP A 58 12.22 10.82 -26.95
C ASP A 58 11.75 11.75 -25.83
N MET A 59 12.49 11.82 -24.72
CA MET A 59 12.11 12.64 -23.56
C MET A 59 13.31 13.04 -22.72
N VAL A 60 13.11 14.01 -21.83
CA VAL A 60 14.09 14.43 -20.83
C VAL A 60 13.85 13.68 -19.49
N TYR A 61 14.88 13.64 -18.65
CA TYR A 61 14.81 12.94 -17.36
C TYR A 61 13.66 13.38 -16.46
N GLY A 62 13.27 14.66 -16.52
CA GLY A 62 12.16 15.22 -15.73
C GLY A 62 10.79 14.67 -16.14
N GLU A 63 10.54 14.57 -17.46
CA GLU A 63 9.34 13.94 -18.01
C GLU A 63 9.30 12.46 -17.64
N LEU A 64 10.43 11.74 -17.84
CA LEU A 64 10.55 10.36 -17.44
C LEU A 64 10.26 10.17 -15.94
N ARG A 65 10.75 11.06 -15.06
CA ARG A 65 10.48 10.98 -13.63
C ARG A 65 9.00 11.17 -13.29
N ALA A 66 8.33 12.07 -13.99
CA ALA A 66 6.89 12.31 -13.76
C ALA A 66 6.04 11.07 -14.09
N ASP A 67 6.43 10.31 -15.12
CA ASP A 67 5.71 9.13 -15.57
C ASP A 67 6.12 7.85 -14.83
N LEU A 68 7.31 7.81 -14.19
CA LEU A 68 7.78 6.66 -13.44
C LEU A 68 7.09 6.55 -12.09
N PRO A 69 6.71 5.32 -11.66
CA PRO A 69 6.23 5.07 -10.31
C PRO A 69 7.21 5.56 -9.23
N GLN A 70 6.69 5.96 -8.05
CA GLN A 70 7.52 6.40 -6.92
C GLN A 70 8.42 5.29 -6.36
N SER A 71 8.16 4.05 -6.72
CA SER A 71 8.99 2.89 -6.35
C SER A 71 10.28 2.78 -7.16
N PHE A 72 10.51 3.67 -8.13
CA PHE A 72 11.75 3.71 -8.91
C PHE A 72 12.63 4.87 -8.47
N GLU A 73 13.93 4.59 -8.33
CA GLU A 73 14.98 5.58 -8.10
C GLU A 73 15.71 5.85 -9.41
N MET A 74 16.15 7.10 -9.63
CA MET A 74 16.86 7.50 -10.83
C MET A 74 18.26 7.96 -10.53
N LEU A 75 19.24 7.47 -11.31
CA LEU A 75 20.59 8.00 -11.38
C LEU A 75 20.81 8.67 -12.74
N VAL A 76 20.85 9.98 -12.74
CA VAL A 76 20.96 10.77 -13.97
C VAL A 76 22.43 11.11 -14.26
N LEU A 77 22.90 10.67 -15.43
CA LEU A 77 24.25 10.99 -15.90
C LEU A 77 24.23 12.34 -16.62
N THR A 78 24.95 13.33 -16.08
CA THR A 78 24.97 14.69 -16.59
C THR A 78 26.37 15.13 -17.03
N THR A 79 26.46 15.96 -18.09
CA THR A 79 27.72 16.61 -18.50
C THR A 79 27.98 17.93 -17.80
N GLY A 80 27.13 18.30 -16.82
CA GLY A 80 27.22 19.60 -16.13
C GLY A 80 26.67 20.78 -16.94
N ARG A 81 26.29 20.58 -18.21
CA ARG A 81 25.72 21.64 -19.04
C ARG A 81 24.25 21.95 -18.73
N HIS A 82 23.54 20.96 -18.17
CA HIS A 82 22.15 21.08 -17.76
C HIS A 82 22.10 20.85 -16.26
N PRO A 83 21.62 21.81 -15.47
CA PRO A 83 21.38 21.60 -14.05
C PRO A 83 20.30 20.55 -13.88
N VAL A 84 20.59 19.52 -13.12
CA VAL A 84 19.66 18.49 -12.72
C VAL A 84 19.30 18.76 -11.28
N GLU A 85 18.02 18.92 -10.98
CA GLU A 85 17.56 19.06 -9.60
C GLU A 85 17.57 17.70 -8.92
N GLU A 86 18.42 17.57 -7.89
CA GLU A 86 18.42 16.39 -7.04
C GLU A 86 17.18 16.41 -6.14
N THR A 87 16.43 15.32 -6.15
CA THR A 87 15.27 15.11 -5.32
C THR A 87 15.41 13.83 -4.52
N ALA A 88 14.42 13.52 -3.70
CA ALA A 88 14.43 12.28 -2.92
C ALA A 88 14.61 11.00 -3.78
N HIS A 89 14.23 11.06 -5.06
CA HIS A 89 14.26 9.93 -6.00
C HIS A 89 15.17 10.16 -7.21
N ILE A 90 15.90 11.25 -7.25
CA ILE A 90 16.85 11.59 -8.33
C ILE A 90 18.20 11.90 -7.74
N ARG A 91 19.20 11.14 -8.15
CA ARG A 91 20.60 11.39 -7.89
C ARG A 91 21.32 11.71 -9.19
N THR A 92 22.42 12.46 -9.10
CA THR A 92 23.20 12.86 -10.27
C THR A 92 24.60 12.31 -10.21
N LEU A 93 25.16 12.05 -11.39
CA LEU A 93 26.56 11.68 -11.55
C LEU A 93 27.15 12.40 -12.75
N SER A 94 28.25 13.11 -12.54
CA SER A 94 28.92 13.93 -13.56
C SER A 94 29.74 13.10 -14.55
N LEU A 95 29.70 13.47 -15.81
CA LEU A 95 30.58 12.94 -16.83
C LEU A 95 31.88 13.80 -16.92
N PRO A 96 33.05 13.23 -17.13
CA PRO A 96 33.33 11.84 -17.50
C PRO A 96 33.11 10.85 -16.36
N LEU A 97 32.49 9.71 -16.70
CA LEU A 97 32.08 8.70 -15.72
C LEU A 97 33.28 7.98 -15.11
N LYS A 98 33.48 8.13 -13.82
CA LYS A 98 34.43 7.30 -13.08
C LYS A 98 33.77 6.04 -12.60
N VAL A 99 34.40 4.91 -12.92
CA VAL A 99 33.86 3.58 -12.61
C VAL A 99 33.53 3.43 -11.13
N GLN A 100 34.46 3.84 -10.26
CA GLN A 100 34.26 3.72 -8.81
C GLN A 100 33.09 4.56 -8.31
N GLU A 101 32.94 5.81 -8.75
CA GLU A 101 31.82 6.67 -8.40
C GLU A 101 30.48 6.08 -8.82
N LEU A 102 30.39 5.50 -10.03
CA LEU A 102 29.19 4.82 -10.47
C LEU A 102 28.82 3.65 -9.56
N LEU A 103 29.80 2.79 -9.26
CA LEU A 103 29.56 1.59 -8.43
C LEU A 103 29.18 1.96 -7.00
N GLU A 104 29.80 2.96 -6.41
CA GLU A 104 29.48 3.47 -5.08
C GLU A 104 28.07 4.05 -5.03
N GLN A 105 27.69 4.87 -6.02
CA GLN A 105 26.35 5.44 -6.08
C GLN A 105 25.29 4.35 -6.24
N VAL A 106 25.49 3.38 -7.11
CA VAL A 106 24.53 2.28 -7.32
C VAL A 106 24.39 1.42 -6.06
N ARG A 107 25.51 1.11 -5.37
CA ARG A 107 25.46 0.39 -4.08
C ARG A 107 24.70 1.17 -3.02
N ALA A 108 24.97 2.46 -2.87
CA ALA A 108 24.26 3.30 -1.92
C ALA A 108 22.75 3.38 -2.23
N MET A 109 22.37 3.37 -3.50
CA MET A 109 20.96 3.29 -3.92
C MET A 109 20.35 1.93 -3.59
N GLU A 110 21.04 0.82 -3.82
CA GLU A 110 20.56 -0.52 -3.45
C GLU A 110 20.35 -0.68 -1.94
N GLU A 111 21.31 -0.22 -1.13
CA GLU A 111 21.20 -0.26 0.34
C GLU A 111 19.99 0.53 0.82
N MET A 112 19.74 1.71 0.23
CA MET A 112 18.59 2.53 0.56
C MET A 112 17.27 1.85 0.15
N PHE A 113 17.25 1.20 -1.00
CA PHE A 113 16.12 0.39 -1.45
C PHE A 113 15.82 -0.77 -0.49
N GLU A 114 16.83 -1.52 -0.12
CA GLU A 114 16.67 -2.63 0.84
C GLU A 114 16.17 -2.15 2.20
N TRP A 115 16.69 -1.01 2.68
CA TRP A 115 16.19 -0.41 3.92
C TRP A 115 14.72 0.00 3.82
N GLN A 116 14.32 0.65 2.73
CA GLN A 116 12.92 1.00 2.49
C GLN A 116 12.02 -0.23 2.40
N ARG A 117 12.46 -1.28 1.71
CA ARG A 117 11.74 -2.58 1.63
C ARG A 117 11.54 -3.19 3.01
N ARG A 118 12.60 -3.23 3.83
CA ARG A 118 12.51 -3.74 5.23
C ARG A 118 11.53 -2.91 6.04
N LYS A 119 11.58 -1.59 5.93
CA LYS A 119 10.65 -0.68 6.62
C LYS A 119 9.20 -0.86 6.17
N ARG A 120 8.95 -1.02 4.86
CA ARG A 120 7.61 -1.32 4.33
C ARG A 120 7.08 -2.68 4.82
N ARG A 121 7.92 -3.71 4.82
CA ARG A 121 7.56 -5.05 5.34
C ARG A 121 7.27 -5.00 6.84
N GLY A 122 8.08 -4.33 7.62
CA GLY A 122 7.86 -4.13 9.06
C GLY A 122 6.51 -3.46 9.34
N ARG A 123 6.20 -2.35 8.68
CA ARG A 123 4.91 -1.66 8.82
C ARG A 123 3.71 -2.51 8.41
N LYS A 124 3.85 -3.32 7.36
CA LYS A 124 2.80 -4.24 6.91
C LYS A 124 2.58 -5.35 7.94
N SER A 125 3.66 -5.88 8.53
CA SER A 125 3.59 -6.89 9.59
C SER A 125 2.91 -6.34 10.84
N GLU A 126 3.35 -5.19 11.35
CA GLU A 126 2.74 -4.52 12.50
C GLU A 126 1.24 -4.21 12.29
N ARG A 127 0.89 -3.76 11.10
CA ARG A 127 -0.51 -3.51 10.76
C ARG A 127 -1.33 -4.80 10.77
N ASN A 128 -0.80 -5.88 10.19
CA ASN A 128 -1.47 -7.17 10.19
C ASN A 128 -1.61 -7.74 11.60
N GLU A 129 -0.59 -7.60 12.44
CA GLU A 129 -0.63 -8.04 13.83
C GLU A 129 -1.70 -7.28 14.63
N ARG A 130 -1.76 -5.95 14.50
CA ARG A 130 -2.82 -5.13 15.14
C ARG A 130 -4.21 -5.54 14.66
N GLN A 131 -4.39 -5.78 13.37
CA GLN A 131 -5.65 -6.25 12.81
C GLN A 131 -6.05 -7.62 13.38
N ASN A 132 -5.09 -8.56 13.46
CA ASN A 132 -5.31 -9.88 14.05
C ASN A 132 -5.64 -9.80 15.53
N GLN A 133 -5.00 -8.90 16.29
CA GLN A 133 -5.32 -8.68 17.70
C GLN A 133 -6.75 -8.18 17.90
N ILE A 134 -7.21 -7.23 17.07
CA ILE A 134 -8.59 -6.73 17.13
C ILE A 134 -9.59 -7.87 16.84
N ILE A 135 -9.34 -8.66 15.80
CA ILE A 135 -10.18 -9.80 15.43
C ILE A 135 -10.20 -10.87 16.54
N SER A 136 -9.03 -11.18 17.12
CA SER A 136 -8.92 -12.15 18.21
C SER A 136 -9.66 -11.69 19.46
N ARG A 137 -9.54 -10.40 19.82
CA ARG A 137 -10.25 -9.81 20.95
C ARG A 137 -11.78 -9.84 20.74
N ALA A 138 -12.24 -9.51 19.54
CA ALA A 138 -13.67 -9.59 19.21
C ALA A 138 -14.21 -11.03 19.28
N LYS A 139 -13.43 -12.02 18.79
CA LYS A 139 -13.78 -13.44 18.93
C LYS A 139 -13.91 -13.85 20.38
N ALA A 140 -12.90 -13.50 21.21
CA ALA A 140 -12.90 -13.84 22.64
C ALA A 140 -14.13 -13.27 23.36
N GLN A 141 -14.50 -12.01 23.11
CA GLN A 141 -15.71 -11.41 23.68
C GLN A 141 -17.00 -12.06 23.19
N LEU A 142 -17.07 -12.45 21.89
CA LEU A 142 -18.21 -13.19 21.37
C LEU A 142 -18.36 -14.56 22.03
N MET A 143 -17.24 -15.26 22.20
CA MET A 143 -17.23 -16.58 22.87
C MET A 143 -17.71 -16.46 24.32
N GLU A 144 -17.26 -15.45 25.05
CA GLU A 144 -17.63 -15.23 26.45
C GLU A 144 -19.09 -14.82 26.63
N LYS A 145 -19.60 -13.89 25.77
CA LYS A 145 -20.95 -13.35 25.94
C LYS A 145 -22.05 -14.21 25.33
N GLU A 146 -21.76 -14.93 24.25
CA GLU A 146 -22.74 -15.75 23.52
C GLU A 146 -22.56 -17.24 23.75
N GLU A 147 -21.57 -17.64 24.57
CA GLU A 147 -21.24 -19.05 24.88
C GLU A 147 -21.04 -19.91 23.62
N ILE A 148 -20.40 -19.37 22.59
CA ILE A 148 -20.14 -20.00 21.30
C ILE A 148 -18.67 -20.41 21.16
N SER A 149 -18.41 -21.39 20.28
CA SER A 149 -17.03 -21.80 19.96
C SER A 149 -16.29 -20.76 19.12
N GLU A 150 -14.94 -20.84 19.11
CA GLU A 150 -14.09 -19.95 18.30
C GLU A 150 -14.45 -20.01 16.80
N ALA A 151 -14.75 -21.20 16.30
CA ALA A 151 -15.16 -21.42 14.91
C ALA A 151 -16.48 -20.72 14.58
N GLU A 152 -17.44 -20.73 15.49
CA GLU A 152 -18.71 -20.03 15.34
C GLU A 152 -18.53 -18.51 15.45
N ALA A 153 -17.72 -18.03 16.39
CA ALA A 153 -17.39 -16.61 16.51
C ALA A 153 -16.72 -16.08 15.23
N HIS A 154 -15.81 -16.86 14.64
CA HIS A 154 -15.16 -16.47 13.37
C HIS A 154 -16.15 -16.43 12.21
N ARG A 155 -17.01 -17.44 12.07
CA ARG A 155 -18.08 -17.46 11.05
C ARG A 155 -19.07 -16.30 11.23
N TYR A 156 -19.36 -15.95 12.46
CA TYR A 156 -20.21 -14.80 12.79
C TYR A 156 -19.60 -13.50 12.26
N LEU A 157 -18.31 -13.24 12.57
CA LEU A 157 -17.58 -12.08 12.08
C LEU A 157 -17.53 -12.04 10.55
N GLN A 158 -17.24 -13.17 9.89
CA GLN A 158 -17.20 -13.24 8.44
C GLN A 158 -18.55 -12.95 7.80
N LYS A 159 -19.60 -13.59 8.29
CA LYS A 159 -20.96 -13.38 7.77
C LYS A 159 -21.38 -11.93 7.88
N TYR A 160 -21.11 -11.33 9.04
CA TYR A 160 -21.47 -9.94 9.28
C TYR A 160 -20.64 -8.96 8.43
N SER A 161 -19.36 -9.23 8.23
CA SER A 161 -18.48 -8.49 7.31
C SER A 161 -19.03 -8.51 5.88
N MET A 162 -19.46 -9.68 5.38
CA MET A 162 -20.06 -9.83 4.06
C MET A 162 -21.40 -9.10 3.92
N GLU A 163 -22.27 -9.19 4.92
CA GLU A 163 -23.59 -8.54 4.92
C GLU A 163 -23.48 -7.00 5.01
N SER A 164 -22.48 -6.49 5.73
CA SER A 164 -22.28 -5.05 5.92
C SER A 164 -21.40 -4.40 4.85
N GLY A 165 -20.66 -5.20 4.06
CA GLY A 165 -19.66 -4.67 3.10
C GLY A 165 -18.43 -4.05 3.73
N ASN A 166 -18.22 -4.24 5.05
CA ASN A 166 -17.07 -3.73 5.79
C ASN A 166 -15.95 -4.78 5.83
N SER A 167 -14.71 -4.37 6.06
CA SER A 167 -13.63 -5.32 6.31
C SER A 167 -13.85 -6.10 7.59
N LEU A 168 -13.24 -7.29 7.69
CA LEU A 168 -13.34 -8.13 8.89
C LEU A 168 -12.85 -7.39 10.15
N THR A 169 -11.83 -6.55 10.01
CA THR A 169 -11.27 -5.74 11.10
C THR A 169 -12.23 -4.65 11.57
N GLU A 170 -12.85 -3.91 10.65
CA GLU A 170 -13.85 -2.90 10.97
C GLU A 170 -15.07 -3.54 11.65
N THR A 171 -15.51 -4.68 11.14
CA THR A 171 -16.60 -5.46 11.75
C THR A 171 -16.25 -5.90 13.18
N ALA A 172 -15.03 -6.38 13.40
CA ALA A 172 -14.54 -6.76 14.72
C ALA A 172 -14.51 -5.55 15.67
N GLN A 173 -14.06 -4.39 15.19
CA GLN A 173 -14.01 -3.15 15.94
C GLN A 173 -15.42 -2.66 16.34
N MET A 174 -16.37 -2.67 15.41
CA MET A 174 -17.78 -2.33 15.69
C MET A 174 -18.41 -3.24 16.75
N ILE A 175 -18.09 -4.53 16.70
CA ILE A 175 -18.59 -5.49 17.70
C ILE A 175 -17.99 -5.22 19.07
N LEU A 176 -16.68 -4.91 19.16
CA LEU A 176 -16.04 -4.53 20.41
C LEU A 176 -16.67 -3.28 21.02
N GLU A 177 -16.87 -2.22 20.23
CA GLU A 177 -17.51 -0.98 20.67
C GLU A 177 -18.92 -1.23 21.20
N MET A 178 -19.73 -1.98 20.49
CA MET A 178 -21.07 -2.33 20.94
C MET A 178 -21.11 -3.19 22.20
N MET A 179 -20.07 -3.97 22.44
CA MET A 179 -19.98 -4.81 23.62
C MET A 179 -19.41 -4.08 24.84
N ASP A 180 -18.56 -3.06 24.65
CA ASP A 180 -18.02 -2.24 25.72
C ASP A 180 -19.04 -1.23 26.27
N GLU A 181 -20.04 -0.79 25.47
CA GLU A 181 -21.08 0.17 25.89
C GLU A 181 -22.17 -0.42 26.79
N ARG A 182 -22.10 -1.69 27.20
CA ARG A 182 -23.04 -2.25 28.18
C ARG A 182 -22.50 -2.17 29.61
N PRO A 183 -23.01 -1.25 30.46
CA PRO A 183 -22.84 -1.37 31.89
C PRO A 183 -23.44 -2.69 32.34
N SER A 184 -22.75 -3.42 33.21
CA SER A 184 -23.21 -4.64 33.85
C SER A 184 -24.39 -4.34 34.76
N GLU A 185 -25.59 -4.23 34.22
CA GLU A 185 -26.80 -4.31 35.01
C GLU A 185 -27.07 -5.79 35.36
N LYS A 186 -26.70 -6.11 36.58
CA LYS A 186 -27.18 -7.30 37.28
C LYS A 186 -28.72 -7.18 37.44
N ILE A 187 -29.46 -7.70 36.49
CA ILE A 187 -30.89 -7.91 36.68
C ILE A 187 -31.05 -9.27 37.36
N LYS A 188 -31.32 -9.23 38.68
CA LYS A 188 -31.84 -10.34 39.44
C LYS A 188 -33.21 -10.73 38.87
N GLU A 189 -33.27 -11.95 38.47
CA GLU A 189 -34.33 -12.96 38.52
C GLU A 189 -35.78 -12.54 38.74
N LYS A 190 -36.62 -12.83 37.75
CA LYS A 190 -37.90 -13.49 38.01
C LYS A 190 -38.22 -14.42 36.84
N ARG A 191 -38.30 -15.72 37.16
CA ARG A 191 -38.75 -16.80 36.28
C ARG A 191 -40.22 -16.58 35.98
N GLU A 192 -40.53 -16.62 34.70
CA GLU A 192 -41.80 -17.18 34.17
C GLU A 192 -41.53 -17.55 32.70
N GLU A 193 -41.56 -18.84 32.42
CA GLU A 193 -41.53 -19.39 31.06
C GLU A 193 -42.81 -19.08 30.30
N PRO A 194 -42.71 -18.78 29.02
CA PRO A 194 -43.22 -19.74 28.04
C PRO A 194 -42.23 -19.99 26.89
N GLN A 195 -42.25 -21.21 26.46
CA GLN A 195 -41.44 -21.76 25.37
C GLN A 195 -41.66 -21.00 24.06
N MET A 196 -40.59 -20.32 23.59
CA MET A 196 -40.47 -20.02 22.17
C MET A 196 -39.01 -20.07 21.78
N LYS A 197 -38.67 -21.00 20.93
CA LYS A 197 -37.34 -21.15 20.33
C LYS A 197 -37.01 -19.92 19.50
N PHE A 198 -36.45 -18.89 20.12
CA PHE A 198 -35.86 -17.79 19.39
C PHE A 198 -34.35 -18.02 19.29
N THR A 199 -33.86 -18.18 18.08
CA THR A 199 -32.43 -18.23 17.77
C THR A 199 -31.75 -16.97 18.28
N LYS A 200 -30.69 -17.15 19.09
CA LYS A 200 -29.89 -16.09 19.78
C LYS A 200 -29.37 -14.98 18.83
N ASN A 201 -29.42 -15.18 17.52
CA ASN A 201 -28.91 -14.26 16.51
C ASN A 201 -29.78 -13.01 16.18
N ALA A 202 -31.04 -12.97 16.63
CA ALA A 202 -31.94 -11.89 16.20
C ALA A 202 -31.73 -10.55 16.94
N ARG A 203 -31.14 -10.55 18.14
CA ARG A 203 -30.95 -9.33 18.93
C ARG A 203 -29.79 -8.47 18.43
N ILE A 204 -28.73 -9.11 17.96
CA ILE A 204 -27.55 -8.40 17.45
C ILE A 204 -27.86 -7.78 16.08
N ARG A 205 -28.62 -8.50 15.22
CA ARG A 205 -29.05 -7.96 13.92
C ARG A 205 -29.88 -6.68 14.00
N LYS A 206 -30.74 -6.53 15.01
CA LYS A 206 -31.62 -5.36 15.13
C LYS A 206 -30.87 -4.08 15.53
N ARG A 207 -29.81 -4.18 16.34
CA ARG A 207 -29.03 -3.00 16.75
C ARG A 207 -28.07 -2.49 15.67
N LEU A 208 -27.49 -3.39 14.90
CA LEU A 208 -26.58 -3.03 13.81
C LEU A 208 -27.31 -2.42 12.59
N CYS A 209 -28.57 -2.81 12.34
CA CYS A 209 -29.41 -2.12 11.36
C CYS A 209 -29.80 -0.69 11.77
N LEU A 210 -29.92 -0.42 13.07
CA LEU A 210 -30.30 0.92 13.57
C LEU A 210 -29.15 1.93 13.47
N CYS A 211 -27.89 1.49 13.62
CA CYS A 211 -26.73 2.38 13.43
C CYS A 211 -26.56 2.87 11.99
N LYS A 212 -26.93 2.05 10.97
CA LYS A 212 -26.89 2.50 9.57
C LYS A 212 -27.92 3.57 9.21
N LEU A 213 -28.99 3.70 10.00
CA LEU A 213 -30.04 4.70 9.74
C LEU A 213 -29.73 6.07 10.33
N SER A 214 -28.78 6.19 11.28
CA SER A 214 -28.39 7.46 11.90
C SER A 214 -27.28 8.20 11.11
N GLU A 215 -26.47 7.51 10.32
CA GLU A 215 -25.40 8.14 9.52
C GLU A 215 -25.85 8.61 8.12
N GLY A 216 -27.04 8.22 7.69
CA GLY A 216 -27.57 8.51 6.35
C GLY A 216 -28.27 9.86 6.16
N LYS A 217 -28.32 10.75 7.18
CA LYS A 217 -29.12 12.00 7.12
C LYS A 217 -28.33 13.31 6.99
N SER A 218 -27.11 13.25 6.54
CA SER A 218 -26.33 14.49 6.33
C SER A 218 -25.71 14.53 4.96
N ARG A 219 -26.52 14.64 3.91
CA ARG A 219 -26.11 15.21 2.60
C ARG A 219 -27.26 15.06 1.61
N ILE A 220 -28.11 16.04 1.49
CA ILE A 220 -28.71 16.50 0.24
C ILE A 220 -29.28 17.92 0.51
N SER A 221 -28.52 18.91 0.13
CA SER A 221 -29.04 20.24 -0.15
C SER A 221 -28.71 20.50 -1.62
N PHE A 222 -29.66 20.21 -2.47
CA PHE A 222 -29.67 20.65 -3.85
C PHE A 222 -30.13 22.12 -3.88
N GLY A 223 -29.20 23.02 -4.18
CA GLY A 223 -29.53 24.36 -4.59
C GLY A 223 -29.95 24.37 -6.07
N ASN A 224 -31.22 24.53 -6.34
CA ASN A 224 -31.73 24.98 -7.62
C ASN A 224 -31.27 26.43 -7.87
N GLY A 225 -30.55 26.63 -8.92
CA GLY A 225 -30.20 27.96 -9.49
C GLY A 225 -30.66 28.01 -10.92
N THR A 226 -31.70 28.77 -11.10
CA THR A 226 -32.46 29.15 -12.29
C THR A 226 -31.64 29.68 -13.45
N LYS A 227 -32.14 29.37 -14.64
CA LYS A 227 -31.88 30.00 -15.94
C LYS A 227 -32.11 31.52 -15.92
N SER A 228 -31.31 32.28 -16.65
CA SER A 228 -31.79 33.32 -17.58
C SER A 228 -30.65 33.89 -18.41
N GLN A 229 -30.90 33.91 -19.70
CA GLN A 229 -30.33 34.71 -20.80
C GLN A 229 -28.88 34.47 -21.17
#